data_1d19b9c19fbcbbc32b906c2e26382d44
#
_entry.id   1d19b9c19fbcbbc32b906c2e26382d44
#
_cell.length_a   1.000
_cell.length_b   1.000
_cell.length_c   1.000
_cell.angle_alpha   90.00
_cell.angle_beta   90.00
_cell.angle_gamma   90.00
#
_symmetry.space_group_name_H-M   'P 1'
#
loop_
_entity.id
_entity.type
_entity.pdbx_description
1 polymer ?
#
loop_
_entity_poly.entity_id
_entity_poly.type
_entity_poly.pdbx_seq_one_letter_code
_entity_poly.pdbx_strand_id
1 'polypeptide(L)'
;MHPNFSLSMIRTRCKKVLLVAPEIFPNQLLTDYTNVKHISAASSIFPSIYEMSPDVIVFDYEFMGKDMEKTIRRIKVNKFYNKIKICCFKNTVNENTDSFLKALGVDHLVYREDLLQTTKSKSLLNTFNSVIDASIVKWVISVTQ
;
A
#
# COMPACT_ATOMS: atom_id res chain seq x y z
N MET A 1 30.84 11.94 8.81
CA MET A 1 29.99 11.84 8.45
C MET A 1 29.41 10.72 8.45
N HIS A 2 28.87 10.34 8.89
CA HIS A 2 28.22 9.47 8.91
C HIS A 2 27.13 9.58 8.26
N PRO A 3 27.01 10.16 7.71
CA PRO A 3 25.92 10.39 6.85
C PRO A 3 25.39 9.19 6.15
N ASN A 4 26.15 8.22 5.92
CA ASN A 4 25.67 7.03 5.30
C ASN A 4 24.54 6.41 6.04
N PHE A 5 24.62 6.47 7.32
CA PHE A 5 23.59 5.96 8.17
C PHE A 5 22.29 6.74 7.99
N SER A 6 22.42 8.03 7.93
CA SER A 6 21.27 8.88 7.70
C SER A 6 20.64 8.63 6.35
N LEU A 7 21.44 8.39 5.36
CA LEU A 7 20.94 8.14 4.04
C LEU A 7 20.09 6.90 3.96
N SER A 8 20.47 5.88 4.69
CA SER A 8 19.69 4.69 4.71
C SER A 8 18.31 4.92 5.29
N MET A 9 18.23 5.67 6.34
CA MET A 9 16.97 6.00 6.95
C MET A 9 16.12 6.83 6.03
N ILE A 10 16.72 7.76 5.36
CA ILE A 10 16.01 8.62 4.44
C ILE A 10 15.44 7.82 3.30
N ARG A 11 16.18 6.88 2.76
CA ARG A 11 15.70 6.08 1.67
C ARG A 11 14.47 5.29 2.04
N THR A 12 14.44 4.71 3.22
CA THR A 12 13.28 3.96 3.63
C THR A 12 12.06 4.84 3.80
N ARG A 13 12.27 6.09 4.17
CA ARG A 13 11.14 6.98 4.37
C ARG A 13 10.70 7.67 3.10
N CYS A 14 11.43 7.52 2.04
CA CYS A 14 11.10 8.14 0.76
C CYS A 14 10.32 7.24 -0.17
N LYS A 15 9.83 6.12 0.35
CA LYS A 15 9.01 5.24 -0.47
C LYS A 15 7.75 5.99 -0.91
N LYS A 16 7.44 5.91 -2.19
CA LYS A 16 6.30 6.62 -2.75
C LYS A 16 5.08 5.71 -2.74
N VAL A 17 4.02 6.18 -2.13
CA VAL A 17 2.79 5.40 -1.99
C VAL A 17 1.64 6.12 -2.68
N LEU A 18 0.97 5.42 -3.56
CA LEU A 18 -0.26 5.91 -4.17
C LEU A 18 -1.41 5.23 -3.46
N LEU A 19 -2.26 6.00 -2.79
CA LEU A 19 -3.42 5.47 -2.08
C LEU A 19 -4.67 5.74 -2.91
N VAL A 20 -5.37 4.68 -3.28
CA VAL A 20 -6.61 4.78 -4.06
C VAL A 20 -7.75 4.35 -3.15
N ALA A 21 -8.46 5.31 -2.61
CA ALA A 21 -9.46 5.05 -1.58
C ALA A 21 -10.39 6.24 -1.43
N PRO A 22 -11.55 6.06 -0.79
CA PRO A 22 -12.43 7.19 -0.54
C PRO A 22 -11.76 8.18 0.39
N GLU A 23 -12.30 9.37 0.45
CA GLU A 23 -11.69 10.46 1.22
C GLU A 23 -11.60 10.16 2.70
N ILE A 24 -12.46 9.31 3.21
CA ILE A 24 -12.49 9.00 4.62
C ILE A 24 -11.66 7.77 5.00
N PHE A 25 -10.71 7.41 4.18
CA PHE A 25 -9.82 6.29 4.50
C PHE A 25 -9.04 6.60 5.79
N PRO A 26 -8.72 5.58 6.61
CA PRO A 26 -7.95 5.84 7.84
C PRO A 26 -6.51 6.25 7.53
N ASN A 27 -6.32 7.52 7.34
CA ASN A 27 -5.03 8.09 6.91
C ASN A 27 -3.92 7.87 7.90
N GLN A 28 -4.24 7.69 9.17
CA GLN A 28 -3.21 7.46 10.18
C GLN A 28 -2.39 6.22 9.90
N LEU A 29 -2.89 5.33 9.06
CA LEU A 29 -2.12 4.13 8.72
C LEU A 29 -0.90 4.44 7.88
N LEU A 30 -0.88 5.60 7.25
CA LEU A 30 0.21 5.98 6.36
C LEU A 30 0.95 7.23 6.82
N THR A 31 0.79 7.62 8.07
CA THR A 31 1.39 8.86 8.55
C THR A 31 2.92 8.85 8.56
N ASP A 32 3.52 7.66 8.59
CA ASP A 32 4.97 7.57 8.60
C ASP A 32 5.60 7.75 7.22
N TYR A 33 4.78 7.88 6.19
CA TYR A 33 5.28 8.04 4.82
C TYR A 33 5.11 9.49 4.39
N THR A 34 6.17 10.08 3.87
CA THR A 34 6.12 11.48 3.48
C THR A 34 5.66 11.67 2.04
N ASN A 35 5.76 10.63 1.24
CA ASN A 35 5.38 10.70 -0.17
C ASN A 35 4.14 9.86 -0.45
N VAL A 36 3.02 10.30 0.10
CA VAL A 36 1.75 9.61 -0.11
C VAL A 36 0.85 10.53 -0.92
N LYS A 37 0.37 10.02 -2.05
CA LYS A 37 -0.64 10.73 -2.81
C LYS A 37 -1.94 9.96 -2.67
N HIS A 38 -2.97 10.63 -2.19
CA HIS A 38 -4.28 10.02 -2.00
C HIS A 38 -5.21 10.49 -3.13
N ILE A 39 -5.74 9.54 -3.89
CA ILE A 39 -6.71 9.86 -4.91
C ILE A 39 -8.00 9.11 -4.63
N SER A 40 -9.12 9.74 -4.93
CA SER A 40 -10.44 9.16 -4.70
C SER A 40 -11.24 9.06 -5.98
N ALA A 41 -10.58 8.94 -7.10
CA ALA A 41 -11.24 8.74 -8.39
C ALA A 41 -10.45 7.74 -9.21
N ALA A 42 -11.14 6.73 -9.74
CA ALA A 42 -10.49 5.70 -10.55
C ALA A 42 -9.82 6.29 -11.79
N SER A 43 -10.40 7.34 -12.34
CA SER A 43 -9.83 7.98 -13.54
C SER A 43 -8.48 8.63 -13.28
N SER A 44 -8.11 8.86 -12.03
CA SER A 44 -6.84 9.48 -11.69
C SER A 44 -5.72 8.47 -11.47
N ILE A 45 -6.03 7.17 -11.51
CA ILE A 45 -5.05 6.14 -11.18
C ILE A 45 -3.84 6.18 -12.13
N PHE A 46 -4.08 5.98 -13.41
CA PHE A 46 -2.95 5.88 -14.35
C PHE A 46 -2.22 7.21 -14.56
N PRO A 47 -2.91 8.34 -14.61
CA PRO A 47 -2.18 9.61 -14.62
C PRO A 47 -1.27 9.77 -13.40
N SER A 48 -1.73 9.34 -12.22
CA SER A 48 -0.94 9.43 -11.01
C SER A 48 0.25 8.47 -11.04
N ILE A 49 0.04 7.25 -11.54
CA ILE A 49 1.14 6.31 -11.68
C ILE A 49 2.22 6.88 -12.59
N TYR A 50 1.81 7.44 -13.70
CA TYR A 50 2.76 8.02 -14.64
C TYR A 50 3.53 9.18 -14.01
N GLU A 51 2.81 10.02 -13.30
CA GLU A 51 3.38 11.24 -12.75
C GLU A 51 4.34 10.98 -11.59
N MET A 52 3.99 10.10 -10.68
CA MET A 52 4.79 9.90 -9.48
C MET A 52 5.65 8.66 -9.46
N SER A 53 5.41 7.71 -10.35
CA SER A 53 6.13 6.42 -10.36
C SER A 53 6.16 5.82 -8.95
N PRO A 54 5.02 5.40 -8.43
CA PRO A 54 4.97 4.93 -7.05
C PRO A 54 5.70 3.61 -6.87
N ASP A 55 6.18 3.37 -5.67
CA ASP A 55 6.78 2.09 -5.30
C ASP A 55 5.69 1.10 -4.91
N VAL A 56 4.62 1.62 -4.33
CA VAL A 56 3.51 0.82 -3.84
C VAL A 56 2.20 1.51 -4.16
N ILE A 57 1.19 0.74 -4.54
CA ILE A 57 -0.17 1.25 -4.67
C ILE A 57 -1.03 0.52 -3.65
N VAL A 58 -1.77 1.28 -2.85
CA VAL A 58 -2.71 0.72 -1.88
C VAL A 58 -4.10 0.98 -2.42
N PHE A 59 -4.83 -0.10 -2.71
CA PHE A 59 -6.20 0.00 -3.18
C PHE A 59 -7.18 -0.34 -2.08
N ASP A 60 -8.22 0.46 -1.93
CA ASP A 60 -9.34 0.09 -1.09
C ASP A 60 -10.26 -0.77 -1.95
N TYR A 61 -10.42 -2.02 -1.59
CA TYR A 61 -11.15 -2.99 -2.39
C TYR A 61 -12.61 -2.58 -2.59
N GLU A 62 -13.25 -2.13 -1.52
CA GLU A 62 -14.66 -1.75 -1.60
C GLU A 62 -14.88 -0.54 -2.51
N PHE A 63 -13.94 0.37 -2.45
CA PHE A 63 -13.99 1.56 -3.30
C PHE A 63 -13.82 1.19 -4.78
N MET A 64 -12.88 0.31 -5.05
CA MET A 64 -12.59 -0.07 -6.44
C MET A 64 -13.69 -0.91 -7.07
N GLY A 65 -14.30 -1.77 -6.26
CA GLY A 65 -15.37 -2.62 -6.74
C GLY A 65 -14.98 -3.39 -8.00
N LYS A 66 -15.80 -3.30 -9.01
CA LYS A 66 -15.58 -4.04 -10.25
C LYS A 66 -14.41 -3.52 -11.09
N ASP A 67 -13.92 -2.34 -10.77
CA ASP A 67 -12.77 -1.81 -11.51
C ASP A 67 -11.46 -2.40 -11.04
N MET A 68 -11.47 -3.14 -9.94
CA MET A 68 -10.24 -3.67 -9.36
C MET A 68 -9.51 -4.60 -10.30
N GLU A 69 -10.21 -5.56 -10.84
CA GLU A 69 -9.60 -6.57 -11.70
C GLU A 69 -8.93 -5.97 -12.92
N LYS A 70 -9.65 -5.15 -13.65
CA LYS A 70 -9.09 -4.61 -14.88
C LYS A 70 -7.93 -3.66 -14.60
N THR A 71 -7.99 -2.96 -13.48
CA THR A 71 -6.92 -2.04 -13.10
C THR A 71 -5.64 -2.82 -12.79
N ILE A 72 -5.76 -3.88 -12.00
CA ILE A 72 -4.59 -4.70 -11.67
C ILE A 72 -4.02 -5.35 -12.92
N ARG A 73 -4.86 -5.89 -13.78
CA ARG A 73 -4.40 -6.52 -15.01
C ARG A 73 -3.63 -5.51 -15.88
N ARG A 74 -4.15 -4.31 -15.97
CA ARG A 74 -3.50 -3.27 -16.76
C ARG A 74 -2.14 -2.89 -16.20
N ILE A 75 -2.01 -2.85 -14.90
CA ILE A 75 -0.73 -2.57 -14.26
C ILE A 75 0.25 -3.71 -14.53
N LYS A 76 -0.20 -4.94 -14.36
CA LYS A 76 0.68 -6.11 -14.46
C LYS A 76 1.16 -6.40 -15.86
N VAL A 77 0.39 -6.07 -16.88
CA VAL A 77 0.84 -6.30 -18.26
C VAL A 77 1.75 -5.18 -18.78
N ASN A 78 1.83 -4.07 -18.07
CA ASN A 78 2.63 -2.94 -18.49
C ASN A 78 4.06 -3.13 -17.99
N LYS A 79 5.02 -3.17 -18.90
CA LYS A 79 6.40 -3.44 -18.52
C LYS A 79 7.04 -2.34 -17.68
N PHE A 80 6.45 -1.15 -17.68
CA PHE A 80 6.97 -0.07 -16.86
C PHE A 80 6.35 -0.06 -15.46
N TYR A 81 5.21 -0.73 -15.28
CA TYR A 81 4.47 -0.68 -14.01
C TYR A 81 4.39 -2.02 -13.28
N ASN A 82 4.77 -3.10 -13.95
CA ASN A 82 4.52 -4.44 -13.38
C ASN A 82 5.32 -4.76 -12.13
N LYS A 83 6.31 -3.94 -11.79
CA LYS A 83 7.09 -4.15 -10.58
C LYS A 83 6.57 -3.36 -9.39
N ILE A 84 5.56 -2.51 -9.60
CA ILE A 84 4.96 -1.77 -8.51
C ILE A 84 4.28 -2.77 -7.59
N LYS A 85 4.51 -2.64 -6.29
CA LYS A 85 3.85 -3.53 -5.33
C LYS A 85 2.42 -3.12 -5.14
N ILE A 86 1.53 -4.09 -5.07
CA ILE A 86 0.10 -3.82 -4.92
C ILE A 86 -0.37 -4.36 -3.58
N CYS A 87 -0.94 -3.47 -2.79
CA CYS A 87 -1.52 -3.80 -1.50
C CYS A 87 -3.02 -3.54 -1.59
N CYS A 88 -3.82 -4.45 -1.10
CA CYS A 88 -5.26 -4.32 -1.15
C CYS A 88 -5.82 -4.29 0.26
N PHE A 89 -6.57 -3.24 0.56
CA PHE A 89 -7.20 -3.07 1.87
C PHE A 89 -8.66 -3.48 1.74
N LYS A 90 -9.05 -4.49 2.47
CA LYS A 90 -10.41 -5.05 2.41
C LYS A 90 -11.08 -4.99 3.76
N ASN A 91 -12.40 -5.08 3.77
CA ASN A 91 -13.13 -5.07 5.03
C ASN A 91 -12.98 -6.39 5.76
N THR A 92 -13.16 -7.50 5.09
CA THR A 92 -13.16 -8.82 5.70
C THR A 92 -12.44 -9.84 4.85
N VAL A 93 -12.08 -10.95 5.45
CA VAL A 93 -11.47 -12.07 4.76
C VAL A 93 -12.51 -12.81 3.93
N ASN A 94 -12.16 -13.14 2.71
CA ASN A 94 -12.99 -13.98 1.86
C ASN A 94 -12.03 -14.83 1.02
N GLU A 95 -11.96 -16.10 1.31
CA GLU A 95 -10.97 -16.97 0.68
C GLU A 95 -10.98 -16.95 -0.83
N ASN A 96 -12.13 -16.98 -1.42
CA ASN A 96 -12.22 -17.02 -2.88
C ASN A 96 -11.76 -15.72 -3.50
N THR A 97 -12.23 -14.61 -2.96
CA THR A 97 -11.84 -13.30 -3.46
C THR A 97 -10.36 -13.05 -3.22
N ASP A 98 -9.88 -13.42 -2.06
CA ASP A 98 -8.48 -13.18 -1.70
C ASP A 98 -7.55 -13.99 -2.59
N SER A 99 -7.88 -15.24 -2.86
CA SER A 99 -7.10 -16.07 -3.75
C SER A 99 -7.09 -15.50 -5.16
N PHE A 100 -8.24 -15.02 -5.61
CA PHE A 100 -8.36 -14.42 -6.93
C PHE A 100 -7.47 -13.17 -7.03
N LEU A 101 -7.51 -12.33 -6.01
CA LEU A 101 -6.70 -11.11 -6.00
C LEU A 101 -5.22 -11.43 -6.02
N LYS A 102 -4.81 -12.43 -5.26
CA LYS A 102 -3.41 -12.84 -5.28
C LYS A 102 -3.00 -13.39 -6.63
N ALA A 103 -3.88 -14.14 -7.26
CA ALA A 103 -3.61 -14.66 -8.60
C ALA A 103 -3.50 -13.53 -9.62
N LEU A 104 -4.23 -12.45 -9.42
CA LEU A 104 -4.14 -11.29 -10.31
C LEU A 104 -2.83 -10.54 -10.14
N GLY A 105 -2.21 -10.66 -9.00
CA GLY A 105 -0.95 -9.96 -8.75
C GLY A 105 -0.93 -9.06 -7.55
N VAL A 106 -1.92 -9.16 -6.67
CA VAL A 106 -1.90 -8.42 -5.42
C VAL A 106 -0.84 -9.05 -4.53
N ASP A 107 0.08 -8.24 -4.06
CA ASP A 107 1.19 -8.73 -3.24
C ASP A 107 0.80 -8.93 -1.78
N HIS A 108 -0.05 -8.06 -1.27
CA HIS A 108 -0.43 -8.10 0.14
C HIS A 108 -1.88 -7.72 0.34
N LEU A 109 -2.51 -8.37 1.31
CA LEU A 109 -3.88 -8.09 1.71
C LEU A 109 -3.89 -7.63 3.16
N VAL A 110 -4.61 -6.56 3.44
CA VAL A 110 -4.76 -6.04 4.79
C VAL A 110 -6.25 -5.88 5.05
N TYR A 111 -6.71 -6.24 6.21
CA TYR A 111 -8.14 -6.28 6.50
C TYR A 111 -8.57 -5.26 7.53
N ARG A 112 -9.65 -4.57 7.24
CA ARG A 112 -10.21 -3.57 8.16
C ARG A 112 -10.66 -4.22 9.47
N GLU A 113 -11.14 -5.45 9.40
CA GLU A 113 -11.60 -6.11 10.61
C GLU A 113 -10.46 -6.31 11.62
N ASP A 114 -9.24 -6.43 11.15
CA ASP A 114 -8.10 -6.51 12.04
C ASP A 114 -7.88 -5.21 12.77
N LEU A 115 -8.19 -4.11 12.14
CA LEU A 115 -8.14 -2.82 12.77
C LEU A 115 -9.15 -2.71 13.90
N LEU A 116 -10.31 -3.23 13.68
CA LEU A 116 -11.38 -3.12 14.66
C LEU A 116 -11.16 -4.04 15.85
N GLN A 117 -10.52 -5.16 15.64
CA GLN A 117 -10.29 -6.12 16.69
C GLN A 117 -9.15 -5.75 17.60
N THR A 118 -8.27 -4.93 17.13
CA THR A 118 -7.10 -4.56 17.88
C THR A 118 -7.34 -3.29 18.63
N THR A 119 -7.21 -3.34 19.91
CA THR A 119 -7.26 -2.14 20.70
C THR A 119 -5.94 -1.45 20.67
N LYS A 120 -4.94 -2.05 20.05
CA LYS A 120 -3.62 -1.48 20.00
C LYS A 120 -3.34 -0.93 18.63
N SER A 121 -3.68 0.29 18.43
CA SER A 121 -3.46 0.95 17.18
C SER A 121 -2.02 0.89 16.71
N LYS A 122 -1.09 0.81 17.67
CA LYS A 122 0.30 0.72 17.38
C LYS A 122 0.66 -0.56 16.65
N SER A 123 0.09 -1.68 17.07
CA SER A 123 0.32 -2.95 16.43
C SER A 123 -0.18 -2.95 15.01
N LEU A 124 -1.27 -2.26 14.77
CA LEU A 124 -1.82 -2.17 13.46
C LEU A 124 -0.96 -1.37 12.54
N LEU A 125 -0.47 -0.24 13.00
CA LEU A 125 0.42 0.57 12.23
C LEU A 125 1.65 -0.22 11.85
N ASN A 126 2.18 -0.98 12.78
CA ASN A 126 3.36 -1.79 12.50
C ASN A 126 3.07 -2.84 11.45
N THR A 127 1.93 -3.48 11.53
CA THR A 127 1.54 -4.50 10.56
C THR A 127 1.39 -3.89 9.17
N PHE A 128 0.71 -2.78 9.09
CA PHE A 128 0.49 -2.13 7.83
C PHE A 128 1.81 -1.64 7.22
N ASN A 129 2.64 -1.05 8.02
CA ASN A 129 3.94 -0.57 7.58
C ASN A 129 4.83 -1.72 7.14
N SER A 130 4.78 -2.84 7.82
CA SER A 130 5.52 -4.03 7.46
C SER A 130 5.11 -4.53 6.09
N VAL A 131 3.82 -4.49 5.77
CA VAL A 131 3.32 -4.91 4.48
C VAL A 131 3.86 -3.99 3.38
N ILE A 132 3.77 -2.70 3.58
CA ILE A 132 4.20 -1.73 2.59
C ILE A 132 5.71 -1.76 2.40
N ASP A 133 6.43 -1.90 3.49
CA ASP A 133 7.89 -1.88 3.47
C ASP A 133 8.51 -3.26 3.44
N ALA A 134 7.74 -4.26 3.05
CA ALA A 134 8.16 -5.65 3.14
C ALA A 134 9.53 -5.93 2.55
N SER A 135 9.90 -5.21 1.55
CA SER A 135 11.22 -5.42 0.95
C SER A 135 12.28 -4.61 1.63
N ILE A 136 11.92 -3.71 2.58
CA ILE A 136 12.87 -2.85 3.06
C ILE A 136 13.31 -3.24 4.34
N VAL A 137 12.68 -3.50 5.38
CA VAL A 137 13.45 -3.43 6.37
C VAL A 137 13.03 -3.74 7.68
N LYS A 138 13.52 -4.76 8.24
CA LYS A 138 13.28 -5.11 9.59
C LYS A 138 13.79 -4.10 10.56
N TRP A 139 14.89 -3.47 10.26
CA TRP A 139 15.47 -2.54 11.19
C TRP A 139 14.66 -1.25 11.32
N VAL A 140 13.92 -0.92 10.26
CA VAL A 140 13.06 0.23 10.35
C VAL A 140 11.95 -0.03 11.35
N ILE A 141 11.43 -1.22 11.34
CA ILE A 141 10.40 -1.60 12.28
C ILE A 141 10.95 -1.58 13.69
N SER A 142 12.15 -2.04 13.87
CA SER A 142 12.79 -2.03 15.19
C SER A 142 12.98 -0.63 15.70
N VAL A 143 13.34 0.28 14.85
CA VAL A 143 13.58 1.65 15.24
C VAL A 143 12.29 2.34 15.63
N THR A 144 11.20 2.02 14.98
CA THR A 144 9.94 2.67 15.29
C THR A 144 9.29 2.12 16.54
N GLN A 145 9.80 1.09 17.07
CA GLN A 145 9.32 0.57 18.32
C GLN A 145 10.04 1.17 19.49
#